data_87b1bb3fed664eac4e98e5b881c0244d
#
_entry.id   87b1bb3fed664eac4e98e5b881c0244d
#
_cell.length_a   1.000
_cell.length_b   1.000
_cell.length_c   1.000
_cell.angle_alpha   90.00
_cell.angle_beta   90.00
_cell.angle_gamma   90.00
#
_symmetry.space_group_name_H-M   'P 1'
#
loop_
_entity.id
_entity.type
_entity.pdbx_description
1 polymer ?
#
loop_
_entity_poly.entity_id
_entity_poly.type
_entity_poly.pdbx_seq_one_letter_code
_entity_poly.pdbx_strand_id
1 'polypeptide(L)'
;RSSDLRNSGDYVSGQQICETLGISRTAVWKIMNQLKEEGYEIEAGQNKGYRLNGTPDVLSLAELQSRVKTRMAGKELLYFDVIDSTNLEAKRRAEEGAPEGLLIVADKQVAGRGRRGRSWESPAGANIFMTLLLRPSYSADCVSMVTLVMALSVAQAIEEVSKLPVRIKWQIGR
;
A
#
# COMPACT_ATOMS: atom_id res chain seq x y z
N ARG A 1 10.98 -5.64 5.92
CA ARG A 1 12.25 -5.27 6.58
C ARG A 1 12.07 -4.22 7.67
N SER A 2 11.16 -3.27 7.54
CA SER A 2 10.69 -2.45 8.67
C SER A 2 9.73 -3.21 9.60
N SER A 3 9.26 -4.38 9.21
CA SER A 3 8.34 -5.23 9.96
C SER A 3 8.90 -5.75 11.29
N ASP A 4 10.22 -5.92 11.39
CA ASP A 4 10.84 -6.49 12.57
C ASP A 4 10.84 -5.53 13.78
N LEU A 5 10.91 -4.22 13.50
CA LEU A 5 10.84 -3.18 14.54
C LEU A 5 9.38 -2.89 14.98
N ARG A 6 8.40 -3.20 14.15
CA ARG A 6 6.99 -2.92 14.45
C ARG A 6 6.34 -3.92 15.41
N ASN A 7 6.87 -5.14 15.45
CA ASN A 7 6.22 -6.21 16.21
C ASN A 7 6.51 -6.20 17.71
N SER A 8 7.45 -5.37 18.21
CA SER A 8 7.90 -5.50 19.57
C SER A 8 7.41 -4.40 20.52
N GLY A 9 7.12 -3.20 20.06
CA GLY A 9 6.95 -2.04 20.97
C GLY A 9 8.16 -1.83 21.90
N ASP A 10 9.14 -2.75 21.83
CA ASP A 10 10.33 -2.83 22.63
C ASP A 10 11.57 -2.43 21.84
N TYR A 11 12.68 -2.20 22.56
CA TYR A 11 13.97 -1.92 21.92
C TYR A 11 14.53 -3.18 21.28
N VAL A 12 14.95 -3.07 20.02
CA VAL A 12 15.69 -4.10 19.29
C VAL A 12 17.17 -3.73 19.28
N SER A 13 18.04 -4.63 19.76
CA SER A 13 19.47 -4.34 19.81
C SER A 13 20.07 -4.19 18.41
N GLY A 14 21.01 -3.26 18.25
CA GLY A 14 21.71 -3.07 16.97
C GLY A 14 22.42 -4.34 16.50
N GLN A 15 22.88 -5.19 17.43
CA GLN A 15 23.48 -6.47 17.13
C GLN A 15 22.47 -7.47 16.55
N GLN A 16 21.32 -7.56 17.15
CA GLN A 16 20.22 -8.42 16.67
C GLN A 16 19.77 -8.02 15.25
N ILE A 17 19.72 -6.72 14.96
CA ILE A 17 19.43 -6.21 13.61
C ILE A 17 20.54 -6.62 12.62
N CYS A 18 21.83 -6.52 13.03
CA CYS A 18 22.97 -6.97 12.20
C CYS A 18 22.85 -8.44 11.87
N GLU A 19 22.58 -9.29 12.85
CA GLU A 19 22.47 -10.74 12.68
C GLU A 19 21.27 -11.12 11.79
N THR A 20 20.10 -10.51 12.04
CA THR A 20 18.88 -10.79 11.27
C THR A 20 19.00 -10.37 9.80
N LEU A 21 19.67 -9.23 9.55
CA LEU A 21 19.79 -8.67 8.19
C LEU A 21 21.09 -9.04 7.49
N GLY A 22 22.06 -9.62 8.19
CA GLY A 22 23.37 -9.97 7.64
C GLY A 22 24.20 -8.73 7.26
N ILE A 23 24.06 -7.60 7.97
CA ILE A 23 24.72 -6.33 7.67
C ILE A 23 25.56 -5.82 8.83
N SER A 24 26.50 -4.91 8.54
CA SER A 24 27.38 -4.32 9.55
C SER A 24 26.64 -3.30 10.43
N ARG A 25 27.18 -3.02 11.64
CA ARG A 25 26.65 -1.99 12.54
C ARG A 25 26.60 -0.60 11.88
N THR A 26 27.61 -0.27 11.06
CA THR A 26 27.64 0.99 10.32
C THR A 26 26.51 1.06 9.29
N ALA A 27 26.20 -0.06 8.63
CA ALA A 27 25.07 -0.13 7.70
C ALA A 27 23.73 0.03 8.43
N VAL A 28 23.56 -0.61 9.60
CA VAL A 28 22.36 -0.40 10.45
C VAL A 28 22.20 1.07 10.82
N TRP A 29 23.27 1.72 11.27
CA TRP A 29 23.23 3.14 11.64
C TRP A 29 22.81 4.04 10.46
N LYS A 30 23.37 3.80 9.27
CA LYS A 30 22.99 4.55 8.06
C LYS A 30 21.52 4.35 7.70
N ILE A 31 21.03 3.11 7.75
CA ILE A 31 19.62 2.78 7.48
C ILE A 31 18.71 3.47 8.51
N MET A 32 19.06 3.47 9.80
CA MET A 32 18.26 4.12 10.83
C MET A 32 18.19 5.63 10.64
N ASN A 33 19.28 6.27 10.21
CA ASN A 33 19.28 7.68 9.89
C ASN A 33 18.44 7.99 8.65
N GLN A 34 18.57 7.19 7.59
CA GLN A 34 17.75 7.33 6.41
C GLN A 34 16.25 7.21 6.74
N LEU A 35 15.85 6.20 7.53
CA LEU A 35 14.46 6.05 7.98
C LEU A 35 13.97 7.26 8.79
N LYS A 36 14.84 7.87 9.62
CA LYS A 36 14.50 9.11 10.33
C LYS A 36 14.28 10.30 9.37
N GLU A 37 15.10 10.41 8.34
CA GLU A 37 14.94 11.43 7.29
C GLU A 37 13.62 11.20 6.49
N GLU A 38 13.22 9.95 6.33
CA GLU A 38 11.93 9.54 5.73
C GLU A 38 10.73 9.76 6.67
N GLY A 39 10.95 10.28 7.89
CA GLY A 39 9.90 10.64 8.83
C GLY A 39 9.52 9.55 9.84
N TYR A 40 10.26 8.44 9.91
CA TYR A 40 10.04 7.43 10.96
C TYR A 40 10.55 7.93 12.32
N GLU A 41 9.71 7.83 13.34
CA GLU A 41 10.07 8.17 14.71
C GLU A 41 10.86 7.03 15.35
N ILE A 42 12.18 7.02 15.12
CA ILE A 42 13.08 6.01 15.68
C ILE A 42 13.84 6.59 16.86
N GLU A 43 13.64 6.02 18.02
CA GLU A 43 14.39 6.32 19.23
C GLU A 43 15.60 5.39 19.34
N ALA A 44 16.77 5.97 19.61
CA ALA A 44 17.99 5.23 19.93
C ALA A 44 18.25 5.28 21.45
N GLY A 45 18.10 4.16 22.12
CA GLY A 45 18.39 4.02 23.54
C GLY A 45 19.84 3.63 23.78
N GLN A 46 20.54 4.34 24.70
CA GLN A 46 21.89 3.98 25.08
C GLN A 46 21.92 2.55 25.63
N ASN A 47 22.71 1.68 25.03
CA ASN A 47 22.83 0.24 25.34
C ASN A 47 21.54 -0.59 25.19
N LYS A 48 20.45 -0.02 24.66
CA LYS A 48 19.17 -0.70 24.45
C LYS A 48 18.90 -1.04 22.97
N GLY A 49 19.48 -0.26 22.05
CA GLY A 49 19.24 -0.39 20.62
C GLY A 49 18.25 0.64 20.08
N TYR A 50 17.41 0.23 19.15
CA TYR A 50 16.45 1.08 18.44
C TYR A 50 15.02 0.68 18.76
N ARG A 51 14.13 1.67 18.91
CA ARG A 51 12.69 1.49 19.04
C ARG A 51 11.96 2.37 18.05
N LEU A 52 10.97 1.81 17.37
CA LEU A 52 10.08 2.55 16.48
C LEU A 52 8.89 3.06 17.29
N ASN A 53 8.81 4.37 17.49
CA ASN A 53 7.73 5.03 18.22
C ASN A 53 6.56 5.44 17.31
N GLY A 54 6.85 5.75 16.06
CA GLY A 54 5.84 6.13 15.08
C GLY A 54 6.30 5.90 13.64
N THR A 55 5.34 5.68 12.77
CA THR A 55 5.55 5.59 11.32
C THR A 55 4.94 6.81 10.68
N PRO A 56 5.59 7.40 9.67
CA PRO A 56 5.00 8.52 8.95
C PRO A 56 3.70 8.08 8.26
N ASP A 57 2.76 8.99 8.14
CA ASP A 57 1.53 8.79 7.36
C ASP A 57 1.86 8.99 5.87
N VAL A 58 2.72 8.14 5.36
CA VAL A 58 3.14 8.15 3.95
C VAL A 58 2.82 6.82 3.28
N LEU A 59 2.37 6.92 2.06
CA LEU A 59 2.19 5.77 1.20
C LEU A 59 3.53 5.50 0.50
N SER A 60 4.14 4.34 0.77
CA SER A 60 5.39 3.93 0.14
C SER A 60 5.38 2.44 -0.21
N LEU A 61 6.26 2.04 -1.14
CA LEU A 61 6.40 0.63 -1.50
C LEU A 61 6.74 -0.24 -0.28
N ALA A 62 7.66 0.23 0.57
CA ALA A 62 8.08 -0.51 1.76
C ALA A 62 6.93 -0.71 2.76
N GLU A 63 6.13 0.34 3.00
CA GLU A 63 4.95 0.27 3.85
C GLU A 63 3.92 -0.71 3.31
N LEU A 64 3.61 -0.63 2.03
CA LEU A 64 2.66 -1.52 1.36
C LEU A 64 3.14 -2.98 1.43
N GLN A 65 4.37 -3.27 1.05
CA GLN A 65 4.94 -4.63 1.09
C GLN A 65 4.97 -5.21 2.51
N SER A 66 5.17 -4.38 3.54
CA SER A 66 5.19 -4.85 4.92
C SER A 66 3.80 -5.24 5.44
N ARG A 67 2.74 -4.66 4.89
CA ARG A 67 1.35 -4.82 5.35
C ARG A 67 0.53 -5.80 4.50
N VAL A 68 0.81 -5.90 3.20
CA VAL A 68 0.09 -6.80 2.30
C VAL A 68 0.51 -8.25 2.58
N LYS A 69 -0.40 -9.03 3.16
CA LYS A 69 -0.20 -10.45 3.52
C LYS A 69 -1.21 -11.37 2.81
N THR A 70 -1.74 -10.92 1.69
CA THR A 70 -2.76 -11.65 0.95
C THR A 70 -2.16 -12.80 0.14
N ARG A 71 -3.00 -13.75 -0.26
CA ARG A 71 -2.57 -14.88 -1.10
C ARG A 71 -2.42 -14.51 -2.56
N MET A 72 -3.21 -13.56 -3.05
CA MET A 72 -3.29 -13.19 -4.48
C MET A 72 -3.17 -11.69 -4.68
N ALA A 73 -4.08 -10.89 -4.15
CA ALA A 73 -4.11 -9.44 -4.37
C ALA A 73 -2.89 -8.75 -3.75
N GLY A 74 -2.08 -8.07 -4.56
CA GLY A 74 -0.87 -7.36 -4.10
C GLY A 74 0.35 -8.26 -3.85
N LYS A 75 0.32 -9.53 -4.28
CA LYS A 75 1.50 -10.40 -4.29
C LYS A 75 2.60 -9.80 -5.18
N GLU A 76 2.20 -9.28 -6.33
CA GLU A 76 3.00 -8.33 -7.11
C GLU A 76 2.43 -6.94 -6.87
N LEU A 77 3.30 -5.98 -6.54
CA LEU A 77 2.93 -4.63 -6.19
C LEU A 77 3.85 -3.63 -6.87
N LEU A 78 3.24 -2.69 -7.58
CA LEU A 78 3.90 -1.54 -8.16
C LEU A 78 3.43 -0.28 -7.44
N TYR A 79 4.39 0.55 -7.03
CA TYR A 79 4.14 1.84 -6.41
C TYR A 79 4.76 2.96 -7.22
N PHE A 80 4.04 4.08 -7.32
CA PHE A 80 4.47 5.27 -8.02
C PHE A 80 4.18 6.51 -7.17
N ASP A 81 5.16 7.38 -6.99
CA ASP A 81 4.94 8.69 -6.38
C ASP A 81 4.02 9.54 -7.26
N VAL A 82 4.24 9.50 -8.58
CA VAL A 82 3.43 10.18 -9.59
C VAL A 82 3.26 9.27 -10.81
N ILE A 83 2.02 9.13 -11.28
CA ILE A 83 1.68 8.38 -12.50
C ILE A 83 0.59 9.12 -13.29
N ASP A 84 0.40 8.77 -14.54
CA ASP A 84 -0.76 9.23 -15.32
C ASP A 84 -2.07 8.70 -14.73
N SER A 85 -2.22 7.39 -14.65
CA SER A 85 -3.37 6.71 -14.05
C SER A 85 -3.03 5.27 -13.70
N THR A 86 -3.38 4.83 -12.48
CA THR A 86 -3.22 3.44 -12.07
C THR A 86 -4.02 2.49 -12.96
N ASN A 87 -5.18 2.92 -13.47
CA ASN A 87 -5.98 2.13 -14.41
C ASN A 87 -5.32 1.99 -15.80
N LEU A 88 -4.67 3.03 -16.30
CA LEU A 88 -3.95 2.96 -17.57
C LEU A 88 -2.72 2.07 -17.44
N GLU A 89 -2.00 2.18 -16.32
CA GLU A 89 -0.86 1.30 -16.05
C GLU A 89 -1.30 -0.16 -15.94
N ALA A 90 -2.41 -0.44 -15.25
CA ALA A 90 -2.95 -1.79 -15.17
C ALA A 90 -3.28 -2.39 -16.55
N LYS A 91 -3.78 -1.57 -17.48
CA LYS A 91 -4.02 -2.00 -18.86
C LYS A 91 -2.72 -2.32 -19.59
N ARG A 92 -1.72 -1.43 -19.50
CA ARG A 92 -0.38 -1.68 -20.09
C ARG A 92 0.22 -2.99 -19.58
N ARG A 93 0.20 -3.19 -18.26
CA ARG A 93 0.69 -4.42 -17.66
C ARG A 93 -0.12 -5.67 -18.05
N ALA A 94 -1.43 -5.53 -18.18
CA ALA A 94 -2.29 -6.63 -18.62
C ALA A 94 -1.97 -7.07 -20.04
N GLU A 95 -1.68 -6.13 -20.96
CA GLU A 95 -1.24 -6.38 -22.33
C GLU A 95 0.16 -7.02 -22.38
N GLU A 96 1.04 -6.66 -21.46
CA GLU A 96 2.37 -7.27 -21.26
C GLU A 96 2.30 -8.68 -20.61
N GLY A 97 1.11 -9.15 -20.25
CA GLY A 97 0.93 -10.48 -19.66
C GLY A 97 1.07 -10.55 -18.14
N ALA A 98 1.00 -9.42 -17.43
CA ALA A 98 1.07 -9.41 -15.97
C ALA A 98 0.05 -10.37 -15.34
N PRO A 99 0.41 -11.04 -14.22
CA PRO A 99 -0.45 -12.03 -13.59
C PRO A 99 -1.66 -11.39 -12.90
N GLU A 100 -2.65 -12.22 -12.62
CA GLU A 100 -3.75 -11.86 -11.73
C GLU A 100 -3.24 -11.51 -10.34
N GLY A 101 -3.85 -10.50 -9.72
CA GLY A 101 -3.47 -10.04 -8.40
C GLY A 101 -2.42 -8.92 -8.39
N LEU A 102 -1.91 -8.48 -9.56
CA LEU A 102 -1.06 -7.30 -9.62
C LEU A 102 -1.80 -6.09 -9.04
N LEU A 103 -1.21 -5.47 -8.02
CA LEU A 103 -1.72 -4.27 -7.39
C LEU A 103 -0.85 -3.07 -7.78
N ILE A 104 -1.46 -2.07 -8.37
CA ILE A 104 -0.81 -0.81 -8.74
C ILE A 104 -1.33 0.27 -7.83
N VAL A 105 -0.42 0.96 -7.14
CA VAL A 105 -0.73 2.02 -6.18
C VAL A 105 0.02 3.28 -6.56
N ALA A 106 -0.61 4.42 -6.39
CA ALA A 106 0.03 5.72 -6.60
C ALA A 106 -0.35 6.71 -5.50
N ASP A 107 0.60 7.60 -5.17
CA ASP A 107 0.34 8.72 -4.28
C ASP A 107 -0.36 9.87 -5.04
N LYS A 108 -0.02 10.07 -6.33
CA LYS A 108 -0.61 11.10 -7.19
C LYS A 108 -0.91 10.58 -8.60
N GLN A 109 -2.04 10.99 -9.17
CA GLN A 109 -2.33 10.80 -10.58
C GLN A 109 -2.45 12.14 -11.32
N VAL A 110 -1.78 12.28 -12.47
CA VAL A 110 -1.83 13.51 -13.27
C VAL A 110 -2.88 13.45 -14.39
N ALA A 111 -3.41 12.26 -14.67
CA ALA A 111 -4.46 12.04 -15.68
C ALA A 111 -5.53 11.07 -15.15
N GLY A 112 -5.93 11.23 -13.88
CA GLY A 112 -6.99 10.45 -13.26
C GLY A 112 -8.30 10.57 -14.04
N ARG A 113 -9.00 9.46 -14.25
CA ARG A 113 -10.22 9.40 -15.07
C ARG A 113 -11.42 8.97 -14.26
N GLY A 114 -12.45 9.80 -14.29
CA GLY A 114 -13.78 9.49 -13.83
C GLY A 114 -14.64 8.81 -14.91
N ARG A 115 -15.88 8.49 -14.57
CA ARG A 115 -16.86 7.94 -15.52
C ARG A 115 -17.24 8.98 -16.57
N ARG A 116 -17.57 8.52 -17.77
CA ARG A 116 -17.99 9.34 -18.91
C ARG A 116 -16.94 10.38 -19.35
N GLY A 117 -15.65 10.02 -19.27
CA GLY A 117 -14.55 10.88 -19.72
C GLY A 117 -14.25 12.09 -18.82
N ARG A 118 -14.86 12.18 -17.63
CA ARG A 118 -14.55 13.26 -16.68
C ARG A 118 -13.13 13.09 -16.13
N SER A 119 -12.46 14.20 -15.86
CA SER A 119 -11.21 14.19 -15.09
C SER A 119 -11.49 13.85 -13.62
N TRP A 120 -10.51 13.24 -12.97
CA TRP A 120 -10.55 12.96 -11.54
C TRP A 120 -9.30 13.55 -10.91
N GLU A 121 -9.48 14.52 -10.02
CA GLU A 121 -8.38 15.12 -9.29
C GLU A 121 -7.81 14.12 -8.29
N SER A 122 -6.50 13.97 -8.31
CA SER A 122 -5.78 12.96 -7.54
C SER A 122 -4.49 13.55 -6.94
N PRO A 123 -4.61 14.50 -5.99
CA PRO A 123 -3.45 15.13 -5.35
C PRO A 123 -2.71 14.13 -4.45
N ALA A 124 -1.40 14.36 -4.29
CA ALA A 124 -0.55 13.59 -3.40
C ALA A 124 -1.00 13.71 -1.92
N GLY A 125 -0.82 12.64 -1.14
CA GLY A 125 -1.07 12.62 0.29
C GLY A 125 -2.54 12.70 0.71
N ALA A 126 -3.49 12.70 -0.24
CA ALA A 126 -4.91 12.91 0.07
C ALA A 126 -5.75 11.62 0.04
N ASN A 127 -5.35 10.64 -0.75
CA ASN A 127 -6.12 9.42 -0.99
C ASN A 127 -5.21 8.24 -1.33
N ILE A 128 -5.79 7.04 -1.36
CA ILE A 128 -5.14 5.85 -1.89
C ILE A 128 -5.68 5.61 -3.31
N PHE A 129 -4.85 5.89 -4.32
CA PHE A 129 -5.17 5.58 -5.71
C PHE A 129 -4.62 4.20 -6.03
N MET A 130 -5.49 3.23 -6.27
CA MET A 130 -5.05 1.87 -6.56
C MET A 130 -5.91 1.18 -7.60
N THR A 131 -5.30 0.24 -8.32
CA THR A 131 -5.97 -0.64 -9.27
C THR A 131 -5.47 -2.06 -9.06
N LEU A 132 -6.40 -3.00 -8.90
CA LEU A 132 -6.12 -4.42 -8.83
C LEU A 132 -6.44 -5.07 -10.17
N LEU A 133 -5.47 -5.77 -10.77
CA LEU A 133 -5.67 -6.54 -11.99
C LEU A 133 -6.30 -7.89 -11.64
N LEU A 134 -7.46 -8.17 -12.22
CA LEU A 134 -8.16 -9.43 -12.10
C LEU A 134 -8.25 -10.12 -13.46
N ARG A 135 -8.22 -11.45 -13.49
CA ARG A 135 -8.44 -12.31 -14.67
C ARG A 135 -9.50 -13.36 -14.36
N PRO A 136 -10.77 -12.92 -14.17
CA PRO A 136 -11.82 -13.84 -13.78
C PRO A 136 -12.12 -14.87 -14.87
N SER A 137 -12.41 -16.10 -14.46
CA SER A 137 -12.80 -17.20 -15.35
C SER A 137 -14.31 -17.26 -15.65
N TYR A 138 -15.11 -16.39 -15.01
CA TYR A 138 -16.55 -16.35 -15.23
C TYR A 138 -16.92 -15.46 -16.43
N SER A 139 -18.17 -15.61 -16.93
CA SER A 139 -18.65 -14.88 -18.10
C SER A 139 -18.71 -13.36 -17.89
N ALA A 140 -18.65 -12.61 -19.00
CA ALA A 140 -18.71 -11.14 -18.98
C ALA A 140 -19.98 -10.58 -18.30
N ASP A 141 -21.08 -11.32 -18.32
CA ASP A 141 -22.35 -10.92 -17.68
C ASP A 141 -22.20 -10.79 -16.15
N CYS A 142 -21.28 -11.55 -15.56
CA CYS A 142 -21.01 -11.50 -14.11
C CYS A 142 -20.04 -10.38 -13.69
N VAL A 143 -19.43 -9.66 -14.63
CA VAL A 143 -18.42 -8.62 -14.32
C VAL A 143 -19.01 -7.50 -13.45
N SER A 144 -20.30 -7.16 -13.63
CA SER A 144 -20.99 -6.18 -12.79
C SER A 144 -21.02 -6.57 -11.30
N MET A 145 -21.02 -7.88 -11.00
CA MET A 145 -20.98 -8.39 -9.62
C MET A 145 -19.66 -8.06 -8.92
N VAL A 146 -18.56 -7.92 -9.67
CA VAL A 146 -17.26 -7.54 -9.10
C VAL A 146 -17.34 -6.17 -8.43
N THR A 147 -18.10 -5.24 -9.01
CA THR A 147 -18.30 -3.92 -8.39
C THR A 147 -18.96 -4.02 -7.02
N LEU A 148 -19.93 -4.93 -6.85
CA LEU A 148 -20.60 -5.17 -5.58
C LEU A 148 -19.64 -5.77 -4.55
N VAL A 149 -18.89 -6.77 -4.95
CA VAL A 149 -17.89 -7.43 -4.10
C VAL A 149 -16.81 -6.43 -3.68
N MET A 150 -16.30 -5.63 -4.61
CA MET A 150 -15.31 -4.60 -4.30
C MET A 150 -15.84 -3.53 -3.34
N ALA A 151 -17.08 -3.06 -3.56
CA ALA A 151 -17.70 -2.08 -2.66
C ALA A 151 -17.84 -2.64 -1.23
N LEU A 152 -18.26 -3.90 -1.09
CA LEU A 152 -18.36 -4.57 0.21
C LEU A 152 -16.98 -4.74 0.86
N SER A 153 -15.99 -5.20 0.10
CA SER A 153 -14.63 -5.40 0.61
C SER A 153 -13.99 -4.10 1.10
N VAL A 154 -14.17 -3.01 0.35
CA VAL A 154 -13.67 -1.68 0.74
C VAL A 154 -14.40 -1.18 1.98
N ALA A 155 -15.74 -1.33 2.05
CA ALA A 155 -16.51 -0.93 3.22
C ALA A 155 -16.05 -1.67 4.47
N GLN A 156 -15.89 -2.99 4.41
CA GLN A 156 -15.39 -3.81 5.53
C GLN A 156 -13.98 -3.40 5.95
N ALA A 157 -13.08 -3.17 5.00
CA ALA A 157 -11.72 -2.73 5.32
C ALA A 157 -11.69 -1.36 6.02
N ILE A 158 -12.52 -0.41 5.58
CA ILE A 158 -12.65 0.90 6.23
C ILE A 158 -13.21 0.75 7.64
N GLU A 159 -14.27 -0.04 7.84
CA GLU A 159 -14.83 -0.32 9.18
C GLU A 159 -13.79 -0.94 10.11
N GLU A 160 -13.03 -1.92 9.60
CA GLU A 160 -12.00 -2.60 10.39
C GLU A 160 -10.90 -1.63 10.86
N VAL A 161 -10.46 -0.73 9.99
CA VAL A 161 -9.38 0.22 10.30
C VAL A 161 -9.86 1.42 11.10
N SER A 162 -10.98 2.03 10.70
CA SER A 162 -11.49 3.26 11.30
C SER A 162 -12.31 3.03 12.56
N LYS A 163 -12.87 1.81 12.74
CA LYS A 163 -13.85 1.47 13.76
C LYS A 163 -15.16 2.30 13.67
N LEU A 164 -15.39 2.90 12.51
CA LEU A 164 -16.61 3.69 12.25
C LEU A 164 -17.56 2.90 11.36
N PRO A 165 -18.90 3.06 11.51
CA PRO A 165 -19.85 2.39 10.65
C PRO A 165 -19.79 2.96 9.23
N VAL A 166 -19.63 2.10 8.23
CA VAL A 166 -19.54 2.46 6.81
C VAL A 166 -20.84 2.09 6.10
N ARG A 167 -21.31 2.96 5.22
CA ARG A 167 -22.47 2.71 4.38
C ARG A 167 -22.14 2.82 2.91
N ILE A 168 -22.62 1.86 2.12
CA ILE A 168 -22.46 1.88 0.66
C ILE A 168 -23.66 2.66 0.09
N LYS A 169 -23.37 3.79 -0.57
CA LYS A 169 -24.38 4.55 -1.28
C LYS A 169 -24.49 4.06 -2.71
N TRP A 170 -25.56 3.37 -3.02
CA TRP A 170 -25.90 3.02 -4.40
C TRP A 170 -26.55 4.22 -5.09
N GLN A 171 -26.01 4.61 -6.22
CA GLN A 171 -26.72 5.52 -7.10
C GLN A 171 -27.78 4.68 -7.84
N ILE A 172 -29.00 4.73 -7.34
CA ILE A 172 -30.17 4.32 -8.12
C ILE A 172 -30.29 5.38 -9.21
N GLY A 173 -30.07 4.97 -10.45
CA GLY A 173 -30.10 5.88 -11.59
C GLY A 173 -31.47 6.57 -11.67
N ARG A 174 -31.43 7.88 -11.88
CA ARG A 174 -32.48 8.61 -12.60
C ARG A 174 -32.03 8.76 -14.04
#